data_eea740fdb529816e35d9e67b47338fb1
#
_entry.id   eea740fdb529816e35d9e67b47338fb1
#
_cell.length_a   1.000
_cell.length_b   1.000
_cell.length_c   1.000
_cell.angle_alpha   90.00
_cell.angle_beta   90.00
_cell.angle_gamma   90.00
#
_symmetry.space_group_name_H-M   'P 1'
#
loop_
_entity.id
_entity.type
_entity.pdbx_description
1 polymer ?
#
loop_
_entity_poly.entity_id
_entity_poly.type
_entity_poly.pdbx_seq_one_letter_code
_entity_poly.pdbx_strand_id
1 'polypeptide(L)'
;MSSTAVTILQASSEQDIAQVKLIFLEYLDFIESYLGESLGFQGTEQEFKTFPQAYDVLYLAKVKGEPAAACGVKPFKPGICELKRLYCRPSGRGHGLGLKLTQNAIRFAKAAGYTQMYLDTDRGLTFANKIYEDLGFTDIERYYDNPMGCSRYMALWL
;
A
#
# COMPACT_ATOMS: atom_id res chain seq x y z
N MET A 1 -31.35 -4.86 10.26
CA MET A 1 -30.18 -3.97 10.26
C MET A 1 -29.16 -4.48 9.26
N SER A 2 -28.84 -3.66 8.31
CA SER A 2 -27.85 -4.04 7.33
C SER A 2 -26.46 -3.64 7.83
N SER A 3 -25.57 -4.61 7.98
CA SER A 3 -24.16 -4.30 8.17
C SER A 3 -23.52 -4.08 6.81
N THR A 4 -22.61 -3.13 6.72
CA THR A 4 -21.84 -2.94 5.50
C THR A 4 -20.89 -4.12 5.34
N ALA A 5 -21.04 -4.85 4.25
CA ALA A 5 -20.19 -6.02 3.98
C ALA A 5 -18.83 -5.54 3.47
N VAL A 6 -17.79 -5.82 4.24
CA VAL A 6 -16.41 -5.56 3.87
C VAL A 6 -15.72 -6.88 3.60
N THR A 7 -15.09 -6.99 2.45
CA THR A 7 -14.32 -8.18 2.05
C THR A 7 -12.90 -7.77 1.71
N ILE A 8 -11.93 -8.47 2.28
CA ILE A 8 -10.51 -8.31 1.92
C ILE A 8 -10.08 -9.61 1.25
N LEU A 9 -9.54 -9.51 0.04
CA LEU A 9 -9.09 -10.70 -0.69
C LEU A 9 -7.72 -10.48 -1.30
N GLN A 10 -7.02 -11.58 -1.50
CA GLN A 10 -5.80 -11.57 -2.28
C GLN A 10 -6.19 -11.55 -3.76
N ALA A 11 -5.75 -10.53 -4.48
CA ALA A 11 -6.09 -10.37 -5.89
C ALA A 11 -5.25 -11.34 -6.72
N SER A 12 -5.89 -12.30 -7.37
CA SER A 12 -5.24 -13.29 -8.22
C SER A 12 -5.89 -13.45 -9.58
N SER A 13 -7.18 -13.13 -9.72
CA SER A 13 -7.85 -13.15 -11.02
C SER A 13 -7.46 -11.92 -11.84
N GLU A 14 -7.55 -12.04 -13.16
CA GLU A 14 -7.31 -10.90 -14.05
C GLU A 14 -8.17 -9.70 -13.69
N GLN A 15 -9.44 -9.94 -13.35
CA GLN A 15 -10.38 -8.89 -13.01
C GLN A 15 -9.96 -8.17 -11.71
N ASP A 16 -9.62 -8.92 -10.67
CA ASP A 16 -9.21 -8.34 -9.40
C ASP A 16 -7.88 -7.59 -9.54
N ILE A 17 -6.93 -8.14 -10.27
CA ILE A 17 -5.64 -7.49 -10.54
C ILE A 17 -5.86 -6.18 -11.29
N ALA A 18 -6.78 -6.15 -12.27
CA ALA A 18 -7.11 -4.92 -12.99
C ALA A 18 -7.71 -3.87 -12.06
N GLN A 19 -8.54 -4.27 -11.10
CA GLN A 19 -9.09 -3.34 -10.11
C GLN A 19 -8.01 -2.78 -9.19
N VAL A 20 -7.08 -3.60 -8.74
CA VAL A 20 -5.94 -3.13 -7.95
C VAL A 20 -5.12 -2.12 -8.74
N LYS A 21 -4.85 -2.40 -9.99
CA LYS A 21 -4.10 -1.49 -10.86
C LYS A 21 -4.77 -0.13 -10.96
N LEU A 22 -6.10 -0.11 -11.16
CA LEU A 22 -6.86 1.15 -11.22
C LEU A 22 -6.73 1.93 -9.92
N ILE A 23 -6.85 1.27 -8.78
CA ILE A 23 -6.74 1.93 -7.48
C ILE A 23 -5.32 2.48 -7.27
N PHE A 24 -4.29 1.74 -7.68
CA PHE A 24 -2.91 2.21 -7.61
C PHE A 24 -2.69 3.45 -8.47
N LEU A 25 -3.26 3.48 -9.67
CA LEU A 25 -3.16 4.65 -10.55
C LEU A 25 -3.88 5.86 -9.96
N GLU A 26 -5.03 5.65 -9.33
CA GLU A 26 -5.75 6.71 -8.61
C GLU A 26 -4.93 7.25 -7.43
N TYR A 27 -4.24 6.37 -6.71
CA TYR A 27 -3.36 6.78 -5.63
C TYR A 27 -2.22 7.66 -6.14
N LEU A 28 -1.59 7.29 -7.26
CA LEU A 28 -0.50 8.08 -7.83
C LEU A 28 -0.99 9.45 -8.27
N ASP A 29 -2.17 9.54 -8.90
CA ASP A 29 -2.79 10.81 -9.24
C ASP A 29 -3.03 11.68 -8.00
N PHE A 30 -3.54 11.08 -6.94
CA PHE A 30 -3.78 11.77 -5.70
C PHE A 30 -2.48 12.32 -5.11
N ILE A 31 -1.44 11.49 -5.03
CA ILE A 31 -0.15 11.89 -4.46
C ILE A 31 0.52 12.95 -5.31
N GLU A 32 0.53 12.82 -6.64
CA GLU A 32 1.12 13.82 -7.52
C GLU A 32 0.40 15.16 -7.41
N SER A 33 -0.93 15.14 -7.32
CA SER A 33 -1.71 16.36 -7.11
C SER A 33 -1.45 16.98 -5.74
N TYR A 34 -1.37 16.14 -4.69
CA TYR A 34 -1.14 16.59 -3.33
C TYR A 34 0.25 17.20 -3.16
N LEU A 35 1.28 16.56 -3.72
CA LEU A 35 2.66 17.01 -3.59
C LEU A 35 3.08 18.03 -4.66
N GLY A 36 2.34 18.10 -5.77
CA GLY A 36 2.69 18.96 -6.90
C GLY A 36 3.90 18.49 -7.68
N GLU A 37 4.31 17.24 -7.54
CA GLU A 37 5.48 16.67 -8.18
C GLU A 37 5.21 15.29 -8.75
N SER A 38 5.94 14.92 -9.79
CA SER A 38 5.82 13.59 -10.40
C SER A 38 6.53 12.53 -9.57
N LEU A 39 5.93 11.33 -9.51
CA LEU A 39 6.51 10.15 -8.88
C LEU A 39 7.34 9.29 -9.85
N GLY A 40 7.73 9.84 -10.99
CA GLY A 40 8.53 9.12 -11.99
C GLY A 40 9.83 8.52 -11.42
N PHE A 41 10.39 9.14 -10.37
CA PHE A 41 11.59 8.64 -9.71
C PHE A 41 11.38 7.27 -9.03
N GLN A 42 10.14 6.83 -8.83
CA GLN A 42 9.84 5.52 -8.25
C GLN A 42 9.76 4.40 -9.29
N GLY A 43 10.04 4.70 -10.57
CA GLY A 43 9.95 3.71 -11.64
C GLY A 43 8.53 3.30 -11.96
N THR A 44 7.56 4.20 -11.77
CA THR A 44 6.13 3.92 -11.90
C THR A 44 5.75 3.47 -13.32
N GLU A 45 6.36 4.06 -14.34
CA GLU A 45 6.08 3.69 -15.72
C GLU A 45 6.38 2.21 -15.98
N GLN A 46 7.56 1.75 -15.56
CA GLN A 46 7.95 0.35 -15.73
C GLN A 46 7.10 -0.59 -14.87
N GLU A 47 6.77 -0.16 -13.66
CA GLU A 47 5.91 -0.93 -12.75
C GLU A 47 4.56 -1.25 -13.41
N PHE A 48 3.91 -0.25 -14.01
CA PHE A 48 2.59 -0.45 -14.59
C PHE A 48 2.63 -1.07 -15.98
N LYS A 49 3.75 -0.99 -16.66
CA LYS A 49 3.94 -1.66 -17.94
C LYS A 49 4.01 -3.19 -17.76
N THR A 50 4.61 -3.67 -16.66
CA THR A 50 4.77 -5.09 -16.36
C THR A 50 3.89 -5.56 -15.20
N PHE A 51 2.95 -4.75 -14.77
CA PHE A 51 2.07 -5.06 -13.66
C PHE A 51 1.37 -6.41 -13.86
N PRO A 52 1.31 -7.31 -12.87
CA PRO A 52 1.68 -7.12 -11.46
C PRO A 52 3.03 -7.72 -11.05
N GLN A 53 3.94 -7.95 -11.98
CA GLN A 53 5.16 -8.76 -11.78
C GLN A 53 6.07 -8.30 -10.64
N ALA A 54 6.07 -7.00 -10.32
CA ALA A 54 6.93 -6.47 -9.26
C ALA A 54 6.48 -6.88 -7.85
N TYR A 55 5.26 -7.42 -7.71
CA TYR A 55 4.63 -7.66 -6.41
C TYR A 55 4.59 -9.13 -6.06
N ASP A 56 4.88 -9.44 -4.78
CA ASP A 56 4.69 -10.78 -4.23
C ASP A 56 3.21 -11.08 -4.02
N VAL A 57 2.44 -10.05 -3.61
CA VAL A 57 1.01 -10.19 -3.36
C VAL A 57 0.33 -8.84 -3.51
N LEU A 58 -0.93 -8.89 -3.95
CA LEU A 58 -1.80 -7.73 -4.03
C LEU A 58 -3.06 -8.04 -3.23
N TYR A 59 -3.50 -7.07 -2.43
CA TYR A 59 -4.75 -7.17 -1.68
C TYR A 59 -5.75 -6.14 -2.17
N LEU A 60 -7.01 -6.58 -2.28
CA LEU A 60 -8.14 -5.77 -2.71
C LEU A 60 -9.20 -5.80 -1.64
N ALA A 61 -9.67 -4.63 -1.24
CA ALA A 61 -10.80 -4.49 -0.30
C ALA A 61 -12.04 -4.06 -1.07
N LYS A 62 -13.15 -4.70 -0.78
CA LYS A 62 -14.46 -4.38 -1.37
C LYS A 62 -15.43 -4.00 -0.27
N VAL A 63 -16.26 -3.01 -0.53
CA VAL A 63 -17.37 -2.62 0.32
C VAL A 63 -18.64 -2.86 -0.48
N LYS A 64 -19.52 -3.72 0.02
CA LYS A 64 -20.75 -4.13 -0.70
C LYS A 64 -20.46 -4.62 -2.12
N GLY A 65 -19.36 -5.37 -2.29
CA GLY A 65 -18.96 -5.92 -3.58
C GLY A 65 -18.23 -4.95 -4.49
N GLU A 66 -18.06 -3.68 -4.11
CA GLU A 66 -17.39 -2.68 -4.94
C GLU A 66 -15.95 -2.47 -4.50
N PRO A 67 -14.98 -2.49 -5.43
CA PRO A 67 -13.58 -2.22 -5.08
C PRO A 67 -13.42 -0.84 -4.43
N ALA A 68 -12.78 -0.80 -3.28
CA ALA A 68 -12.71 0.41 -2.47
C ALA A 68 -11.30 0.77 -2.01
N ALA A 69 -10.40 -0.20 -1.89
CA ALA A 69 -9.04 0.05 -1.42
C ALA A 69 -8.12 -1.08 -1.86
N ALA A 70 -6.82 -0.82 -1.85
CA ALA A 70 -5.84 -1.83 -2.23
C ALA A 70 -4.47 -1.54 -1.61
N CYS A 71 -3.62 -2.55 -1.59
CA CYS A 71 -2.19 -2.40 -1.30
C CYS A 71 -1.44 -3.56 -1.93
N GLY A 72 -0.11 -3.44 -1.97
CA GLY A 72 0.75 -4.50 -2.43
C GLY A 72 1.96 -4.68 -1.54
N VAL A 73 2.55 -5.86 -1.60
CA VAL A 73 3.83 -6.16 -0.95
C VAL A 73 4.80 -6.57 -2.03
N LYS A 74 5.96 -5.97 -2.04
CA LYS A 74 7.01 -6.30 -3.00
C LYS A 74 8.33 -6.58 -2.28
N PRO A 75 9.18 -7.44 -2.83
CA PRO A 75 10.50 -7.68 -2.25
C PRO A 75 11.37 -6.44 -2.40
N PHE A 76 12.22 -6.18 -1.41
CA PHE A 76 13.17 -5.07 -1.46
C PHE A 76 14.61 -5.56 -1.39
N LYS A 77 14.95 -6.31 -0.35
CA LYS A 77 16.25 -6.95 -0.14
C LYS A 77 16.01 -8.32 0.49
N PRO A 78 17.01 -9.22 0.52
CA PRO A 78 16.83 -10.49 1.24
C PRO A 78 16.33 -10.26 2.65
N GLY A 79 15.20 -10.87 3.00
CA GLY A 79 14.56 -10.73 4.29
C GLY A 79 13.74 -9.47 4.52
N ILE A 80 13.73 -8.53 3.57
CA ILE A 80 13.02 -7.25 3.72
C ILE A 80 12.07 -7.04 2.55
N CYS A 81 10.80 -6.78 2.87
CA CYS A 81 9.79 -6.41 1.88
C CYS A 81 9.34 -4.97 2.06
N GLU A 82 8.59 -4.46 1.09
CA GLU A 82 7.98 -3.13 1.17
C GLU A 82 6.46 -3.24 1.07
N LEU A 83 5.76 -2.50 1.94
CA LEU A 83 4.35 -2.21 1.75
C LEU A 83 4.23 -1.04 0.78
N LYS A 84 3.47 -1.22 -0.31
CA LYS A 84 3.37 -0.22 -1.38
C LYS A 84 1.93 0.10 -1.72
N ARG A 85 1.70 1.34 -2.08
CA ARG A 85 0.48 1.80 -2.74
C ARG A 85 -0.78 1.59 -1.92
N LEU A 86 -0.70 1.65 -0.59
CA LEU A 86 -1.89 1.59 0.25
C LEU A 86 -2.77 2.81 -0.02
N TYR A 87 -3.96 2.58 -0.55
CA TYR A 87 -4.88 3.66 -0.86
C TYR A 87 -6.32 3.21 -0.68
N CYS A 88 -7.12 4.08 -0.08
CA CYS A 88 -8.55 3.88 0.10
C CYS A 88 -9.29 4.97 -0.68
N ARG A 89 -10.15 4.55 -1.60
CA ARG A 89 -11.02 5.48 -2.33
C ARG A 89 -11.92 6.22 -1.36
N PRO A 90 -12.34 7.47 -1.67
CA PRO A 90 -13.26 8.20 -0.79
C PRO A 90 -14.52 7.39 -0.42
N SER A 91 -15.05 6.60 -1.35
CA SER A 91 -16.23 5.76 -1.13
C SER A 91 -16.01 4.65 -0.09
N GLY A 92 -14.74 4.27 0.15
CA GLY A 92 -14.40 3.21 1.10
C GLY A 92 -13.99 3.71 2.49
N ARG A 93 -13.94 5.01 2.68
CA ARG A 93 -13.49 5.58 3.97
C ARG A 93 -14.50 5.32 5.07
N GLY A 94 -14.00 5.23 6.31
CA GLY A 94 -14.85 4.94 7.46
C GLY A 94 -15.09 3.47 7.75
N HIS A 95 -14.47 2.55 6.98
CA HIS A 95 -14.62 1.11 7.18
C HIS A 95 -13.36 0.42 7.71
N GLY A 96 -12.33 1.19 8.06
CA GLY A 96 -11.09 0.64 8.58
C GLY A 96 -10.27 -0.15 7.56
N LEU A 97 -10.42 0.14 6.28
CA LEU A 97 -9.79 -0.66 5.21
C LEU A 97 -8.27 -0.55 5.23
N GLY A 98 -7.73 0.65 5.50
CA GLY A 98 -6.28 0.85 5.57
C GLY A 98 -5.63 -0.04 6.62
N LEU A 99 -6.23 -0.10 7.81
CA LEU A 99 -5.75 -0.97 8.88
C LEU A 99 -5.85 -2.44 8.49
N LYS A 100 -7.00 -2.85 7.96
CA LYS A 100 -7.24 -4.26 7.57
C LYS A 100 -6.29 -4.72 6.47
N LEU A 101 -6.07 -3.89 5.47
CA LEU A 101 -5.15 -4.19 4.39
C LEU A 101 -3.71 -4.31 4.91
N THR A 102 -3.29 -3.38 5.75
CA THR A 102 -1.93 -3.41 6.32
C THR A 102 -1.73 -4.66 7.18
N GLN A 103 -2.72 -5.05 7.97
CA GLN A 103 -2.67 -6.28 8.76
C GLN A 103 -2.54 -7.53 7.88
N ASN A 104 -3.26 -7.57 6.76
CA ASN A 104 -3.14 -8.67 5.80
C ASN A 104 -1.74 -8.73 5.17
N ALA A 105 -1.20 -7.58 4.81
CA ALA A 105 0.15 -7.48 4.26
C ALA A 105 1.19 -7.98 5.27
N ILE A 106 1.06 -7.61 6.54
CA ILE A 106 1.96 -8.06 7.61
C ILE A 106 1.88 -9.58 7.77
N ARG A 107 0.67 -10.14 7.81
CA ARG A 107 0.50 -11.60 7.91
C ARG A 107 1.15 -12.33 6.74
N PHE A 108 0.95 -11.82 5.53
CA PHE A 108 1.60 -12.40 4.34
C PHE A 108 3.12 -12.39 4.48
N ALA A 109 3.68 -11.25 4.86
CA ALA A 109 5.14 -11.08 4.95
C ALA A 109 5.75 -12.03 5.98
N LYS A 110 5.10 -12.18 7.14
CA LYS A 110 5.53 -13.14 8.17
C LYS A 110 5.51 -14.58 7.63
N ALA A 111 4.43 -14.97 6.99
CA ALA A 111 4.29 -16.31 6.43
C ALA A 111 5.28 -16.58 5.31
N ALA A 112 5.65 -15.55 4.56
CA ALA A 112 6.64 -15.66 3.47
C ALA A 112 8.09 -15.68 3.95
N GLY A 113 8.33 -15.47 5.25
CA GLY A 113 9.67 -15.54 5.83
C GLY A 113 10.42 -14.22 5.87
N TYR A 114 9.78 -13.12 5.56
CA TYR A 114 10.41 -11.80 5.70
C TYR A 114 10.62 -11.48 7.18
N THR A 115 11.71 -10.78 7.49
CA THR A 115 12.03 -10.36 8.86
C THR A 115 11.66 -8.92 9.13
N GLN A 116 11.56 -8.11 8.09
CA GLN A 116 11.17 -6.70 8.20
C GLN A 116 10.28 -6.29 7.04
N MET A 117 9.40 -5.34 7.32
CA MET A 117 8.59 -4.65 6.30
C MET A 117 8.94 -3.16 6.35
N TYR A 118 9.36 -2.62 5.23
CA TYR A 118 9.64 -1.20 5.06
C TYR A 118 8.45 -0.52 4.37
N LEU A 119 8.33 0.77 4.57
CA LEU A 119 7.45 1.62 3.79
C LEU A 119 8.01 3.03 3.75
N ASP A 120 7.60 3.78 2.73
CA ASP A 120 7.79 5.22 2.71
C ASP A 120 6.42 5.88 2.60
N THR A 121 6.29 7.03 3.21
CA THR A 121 5.04 7.79 3.27
C THR A 121 5.37 9.28 3.28
N ASP A 122 4.36 10.13 3.29
CA ASP A 122 4.52 11.56 3.42
C ASP A 122 4.07 11.99 4.82
N ARG A 123 4.79 12.92 5.42
CA ARG A 123 4.49 13.40 6.78
C ARG A 123 3.10 14.01 6.90
N GLY A 124 2.56 14.52 5.79
CA GLY A 124 1.22 15.09 5.75
C GLY A 124 0.09 14.07 5.70
N LEU A 125 0.40 12.80 5.42
CA LEU A 125 -0.62 11.74 5.40
C LEU A 125 -0.87 11.22 6.82
N THR A 126 -1.41 12.08 7.67
CA THR A 126 -1.50 11.84 9.11
C THR A 126 -2.33 10.61 9.47
N PHE A 127 -3.40 10.36 8.72
CA PHE A 127 -4.27 9.20 8.97
C PHE A 127 -3.53 7.89 8.73
N ALA A 128 -2.85 7.77 7.59
CA ALA A 128 -2.08 6.57 7.26
C ALA A 128 -0.91 6.38 8.24
N ASN A 129 -0.22 7.48 8.58
CA ASN A 129 0.90 7.43 9.50
C ASN A 129 0.49 6.92 10.87
N LYS A 130 -0.70 7.31 11.35
CA LYS A 130 -1.20 6.82 12.62
C LYS A 130 -1.45 5.31 12.58
N ILE A 131 -1.97 4.78 11.49
CA ILE A 131 -2.15 3.34 11.32
C ILE A 131 -0.80 2.63 11.47
N TYR A 132 0.23 3.13 10.81
CA TYR A 132 1.56 2.53 10.86
C TYR A 132 2.15 2.59 12.27
N GLU A 133 2.05 3.73 12.93
CA GLU A 133 2.52 3.89 14.30
C GLU A 133 1.81 2.94 15.26
N ASP A 134 0.49 2.85 15.15
CA ASP A 134 -0.33 1.99 16.01
C ASP A 134 0.01 0.51 15.81
N LEU A 135 0.43 0.11 14.61
CA LEU A 135 0.83 -1.26 14.32
C LEU A 135 2.28 -1.58 14.73
N GLY A 136 3.04 -0.59 15.19
CA GLY A 136 4.39 -0.79 15.68
C GLY A 136 5.50 -0.43 14.70
N PHE A 137 5.17 0.18 13.56
CA PHE A 137 6.20 0.72 12.66
C PHE A 137 6.93 1.86 13.35
N THR A 138 8.24 1.90 13.18
CA THR A 138 9.10 2.95 13.74
C THR A 138 9.86 3.66 12.62
N ASP A 139 10.25 4.90 12.88
CA ASP A 139 11.00 5.68 11.90
C ASP A 139 12.39 5.09 11.67
N ILE A 140 12.80 5.05 10.41
CA ILE A 140 14.15 4.64 10.01
C ILE A 140 14.72 5.71 9.08
N GLU A 141 16.00 5.59 8.77
CA GLU A 141 16.67 6.46 7.82
C GLU A 141 16.18 6.18 6.40
N ARG A 142 16.34 7.16 5.53
CA ARG A 142 16.05 7.02 4.12
C ARG A 142 16.79 5.82 3.52
N TYR A 143 16.07 4.95 2.81
CA TYR A 143 16.66 3.76 2.23
C TYR A 143 16.70 3.77 0.70
N TYR A 144 16.22 4.84 0.07
CA TYR A 144 16.41 5.08 -1.36
C TYR A 144 16.43 6.57 -1.64
N ASP A 145 16.91 6.95 -2.82
CA ASP A 145 17.04 8.35 -3.20
C ASP A 145 15.67 8.91 -3.60
N ASN A 146 15.13 9.79 -2.75
CA ASN A 146 13.81 10.36 -2.89
C ASN A 146 13.94 11.89 -2.81
N PRO A 147 13.63 12.63 -3.90
CA PRO A 147 13.79 14.09 -3.91
C PRO A 147 12.73 14.83 -3.10
N MET A 148 11.70 14.15 -2.60
CA MET A 148 10.60 14.79 -1.88
C MET A 148 10.98 15.09 -0.43
N GLY A 149 10.84 16.37 -0.02
CA GLY A 149 11.33 16.83 1.28
C GLY A 149 10.52 16.39 2.48
N CYS A 150 9.24 16.00 2.29
CA CYS A 150 8.35 15.61 3.37
C CYS A 150 8.23 14.09 3.54
N SER A 151 9.11 13.32 2.90
CA SER A 151 9.08 11.87 2.98
C SER A 151 9.46 11.37 4.37
N ARG A 152 8.80 10.29 4.75
CA ARG A 152 9.02 9.58 6.00
C ARG A 152 9.24 8.11 5.69
N TYR A 153 10.20 7.50 6.36
CA TYR A 153 10.56 6.10 6.14
C TYR A 153 10.35 5.33 7.44
N MET A 154 9.70 4.19 7.34
CA MET A 154 9.34 3.40 8.51
C MET A 154 9.62 1.93 8.29
N ALA A 155 9.82 1.19 9.37
CA ALA A 155 10.04 -0.25 9.34
C ALA A 155 9.31 -0.93 10.49
N LEU A 156 8.88 -2.17 10.24
CA LEU A 156 8.31 -3.05 11.23
C LEU A 156 9.12 -4.34 11.26
N TRP A 157 9.56 -4.76 12.45
CA TRP A 157 10.11 -6.09 12.65
C TRP A 157 8.97 -7.10 12.69
N LEU A 158 9.08 -8.15 11.89
CA LEU A 158 8.04 -9.15 11.72
C LEU A 158 8.19 -10.35 12.65
#